data_6931fd92c7aadedb44ab472d82b0f508
#
_entry.id   6931fd92c7aadedb44ab472d82b0f508
#
_cell.length_a   1.000
_cell.length_b   1.000
_cell.length_c   1.000
_cell.angle_alpha   90.00
_cell.angle_beta   90.00
_cell.angle_gamma   90.00
#
_symmetry.space_group_name_H-M   'P 1'
#
loop_
_entity.id
_entity.type
_entity.pdbx_description
1 polymer ?
#
loop_
_entity_poly.entity_id
_entity_poly.type
_entity_poly.pdbx_seq_one_letter_code
_entity_poly.pdbx_strand_id
1 'polypeptide(L)'
;MKSIKEKDKINTFEKVYNLVRKIPKGKVATYGQIALMIGNPKLSRVVGYAMSSCPYNDVPCHRIVNRLGELAKSFGESGNELQKYLLEKEGVKFNKNNRINLEKYGWDGEYSEE
;
A
#
# COMPACT_ATOMS: atom_id res chain seq x y z
N MET A 1 3.27 15.86 23.35
CA MET A 1 3.10 14.71 22.49
C MET A 1 4.40 13.90 22.47
N LYS A 2 4.28 12.60 22.72
CA LYS A 2 5.47 11.73 22.73
C LYS A 2 5.92 11.43 21.33
N SER A 3 7.20 11.59 21.05
CA SER A 3 7.77 11.13 19.78
C SER A 3 7.82 9.61 19.77
N ILE A 4 7.67 9.03 18.58
CA ILE A 4 7.72 7.59 18.40
C ILE A 4 9.18 7.15 18.58
N LYS A 5 9.41 6.21 19.48
CA LYS A 5 10.74 5.64 19.68
C LYS A 5 11.15 4.81 18.49
N GLU A 6 12.44 4.67 18.27
CA GLU A 6 13.00 3.88 17.17
C GLU A 6 12.38 2.47 17.13
N LYS A 7 12.31 1.83 18.29
CA LYS A 7 11.74 0.49 18.43
C LYS A 7 10.28 0.45 17.97
N ASP A 8 9.50 1.48 18.32
CA ASP A 8 8.09 1.55 17.93
C ASP A 8 7.92 1.75 16.43
N LYS A 9 8.81 2.52 15.81
CA LYS A 9 8.81 2.71 14.35
C LYS A 9 9.08 1.39 13.62
N ILE A 10 10.07 0.63 14.09
CA ILE A 10 10.40 -0.68 13.51
C ILE A 10 9.20 -1.61 13.62
N ASN A 11 8.56 -1.68 14.79
CA ASN A 11 7.38 -2.52 14.98
C ASN A 11 6.22 -2.09 14.09
N THR A 12 6.00 -0.78 13.94
CA THR A 12 4.95 -0.25 13.09
C THR A 12 5.20 -0.60 11.63
N PHE A 13 6.42 -0.44 11.15
CA PHE A 13 6.78 -0.78 9.77
C PHE A 13 6.56 -2.29 9.52
N GLU A 14 6.96 -3.14 10.45
CA GLU A 14 6.77 -4.58 10.30
C GLU A 14 5.30 -4.96 10.26
N LYS A 15 4.47 -4.31 11.07
CA LYS A 15 3.02 -4.51 11.01
C LYS A 15 2.46 -4.11 9.65
N VAL A 16 2.94 -3.00 9.10
CA VAL A 16 2.53 -2.54 7.76
C VAL A 16 2.92 -3.59 6.72
N TYR A 17 4.16 -4.05 6.73
CA TYR A 17 4.65 -5.03 5.76
C TYR A 17 3.86 -6.33 5.84
N ASN A 18 3.60 -6.82 7.05
CA ASN A 18 2.84 -8.06 7.23
C ASN A 18 1.42 -7.93 6.68
N LEU A 19 0.82 -6.76 6.87
CA LEU A 19 -0.54 -6.53 6.37
C LEU A 19 -0.56 -6.37 4.86
N VAL A 20 0.39 -5.63 4.30
CA VAL A 20 0.47 -5.43 2.84
C VAL A 20 0.68 -6.75 2.11
N ARG A 21 1.43 -7.67 2.70
CA ARG A 21 1.60 -9.02 2.14
C ARG A 21 0.28 -9.74 1.95
N LYS A 22 -0.77 -9.35 2.69
CA LYS A 22 -2.09 -10.00 2.61
C LYS A 22 -2.93 -9.52 1.44
N ILE A 23 -2.57 -8.38 0.83
CA ILE A 23 -3.33 -7.85 -0.30
C ILE A 23 -3.19 -8.81 -1.48
N PRO A 24 -4.29 -9.39 -1.98
CA PRO A 24 -4.18 -10.37 -3.05
C PRO A 24 -3.85 -9.72 -4.40
N LYS A 25 -3.31 -10.53 -5.29
CA LYS A 25 -3.03 -10.15 -6.67
C LYS A 25 -4.32 -9.64 -7.34
N GLY A 26 -4.22 -8.53 -8.03
CA GLY A 26 -5.38 -7.94 -8.71
C GLY A 26 -6.22 -7.03 -7.81
N LYS A 27 -5.79 -6.83 -6.57
CA LYS A 27 -6.45 -5.91 -5.65
C LYS A 27 -5.48 -4.85 -5.17
N VAL A 28 -6.03 -3.72 -4.73
CA VAL A 28 -5.23 -2.61 -4.18
C VAL A 28 -5.83 -2.15 -2.86
N ALA A 29 -5.01 -1.54 -2.02
CA ALA A 29 -5.46 -0.90 -0.79
C ALA A 29 -4.95 0.52 -0.77
N THR A 30 -5.60 1.38 0.01
CA THR A 30 -5.13 2.75 0.18
C THR A 30 -4.25 2.85 1.41
N TYR A 31 -3.42 3.89 1.45
CA TYR A 31 -2.60 4.17 2.64
C TYR A 31 -3.48 4.29 3.88
N GLY A 32 -4.64 4.95 3.74
CA GLY A 32 -5.56 5.11 4.87
C GLY A 32 -6.17 3.80 5.34
N GLN A 33 -6.48 2.90 4.40
CA GLN A 33 -7.01 1.59 4.76
C GLN A 33 -6.01 0.81 5.60
N ILE A 34 -4.76 0.76 5.16
CA ILE A 34 -3.72 0.04 5.88
C ILE A 34 -3.50 0.68 7.26
N ALA A 35 -3.47 2.01 7.33
CA ALA A 35 -3.33 2.72 8.59
C ALA A 35 -4.46 2.37 9.56
N LEU A 36 -5.69 2.36 9.06
CA LEU A 36 -6.85 2.00 9.88
C LEU A 36 -6.73 0.56 10.40
N MET A 37 -6.33 -0.36 9.52
CA MET A 37 -6.24 -1.77 9.88
C MET A 37 -5.14 -2.07 10.91
N ILE A 38 -4.07 -1.26 10.93
CA ILE A 38 -3.05 -1.43 11.99
C ILE A 38 -3.42 -0.68 13.27
N GLY A 39 -4.60 -0.06 13.30
CA GLY A 39 -5.17 0.49 14.52
C GLY A 39 -5.16 1.99 14.67
N ASN A 40 -4.65 2.73 13.68
CA ASN A 40 -4.60 4.20 13.79
C ASN A 40 -4.65 4.86 12.41
N PRO A 41 -5.83 5.40 12.02
CA PRO A 41 -5.98 6.02 10.71
C PRO A 41 -5.10 7.24 10.47
N LYS A 42 -4.53 7.81 11.53
CA LYS A 42 -3.62 8.94 11.41
C LYS A 42 -2.23 8.53 10.88
N LEU A 43 -1.98 7.23 10.76
CA LEU A 43 -0.67 6.72 10.34
C LEU A 43 -0.54 6.52 8.83
N SER A 44 -1.44 7.09 8.00
CA SER A 44 -1.35 6.91 6.55
C SER A 44 -0.02 7.39 5.97
N ARG A 45 0.54 8.49 6.50
CA ARG A 45 1.85 8.98 6.08
C ARG A 45 2.96 8.02 6.47
N VAL A 46 2.85 7.41 7.66
CA VAL A 46 3.81 6.40 8.11
C VAL A 46 3.77 5.18 7.20
N VAL A 47 2.57 4.77 6.76
CA VAL A 47 2.43 3.68 5.78
C VAL A 47 3.19 4.04 4.50
N GLY A 48 3.06 5.28 4.03
CA GLY A 48 3.80 5.74 2.86
C GLY A 48 5.32 5.63 3.05
N TYR A 49 5.83 6.03 4.20
CA TYR A 49 7.25 5.92 4.52
C TYR A 49 7.69 4.45 4.55
N ALA A 50 6.86 3.57 5.12
CA ALA A 50 7.16 2.15 5.16
C ALA A 50 7.27 1.58 3.75
N MET A 51 6.37 2.00 2.85
CA MET A 51 6.40 1.50 1.48
C MET A 51 7.66 1.97 0.75
N SER A 52 8.02 3.25 0.88
CA SER A 52 9.20 3.78 0.19
C SER A 52 10.52 3.25 0.76
N SER A 53 10.51 2.76 2.00
CA SER A 53 11.70 2.24 2.69
C SER A 53 11.71 0.71 2.78
N CYS A 54 10.77 0.04 2.12
CA CYS A 54 10.59 -1.40 2.28
C CYS A 54 11.81 -2.18 1.79
N PRO A 55 12.45 -2.98 2.65
CA PRO A 55 13.63 -3.76 2.25
C PRO A 55 13.29 -5.15 1.71
N TYR A 56 11.99 -5.52 1.71
CA TYR A 56 11.56 -6.87 1.37
C TYR A 56 11.01 -6.95 -0.05
N ASN A 57 11.45 -7.96 -0.79
CA ASN A 57 10.99 -8.18 -2.16
C ASN A 57 9.59 -8.81 -2.22
N ASP A 58 9.16 -9.44 -1.13
CA ASP A 58 7.88 -10.14 -1.09
C ASP A 58 6.71 -9.26 -0.63
N VAL A 59 6.97 -8.00 -0.31
CA VAL A 59 5.91 -7.05 0.06
C VAL A 59 5.44 -6.35 -1.20
N PRO A 60 4.16 -6.56 -1.61
CA PRO A 60 3.66 -5.98 -2.87
C PRO A 60 3.32 -4.50 -2.73
N CYS A 61 4.36 -3.67 -2.56
CA CYS A 61 4.19 -2.23 -2.39
C CYS A 61 3.42 -1.57 -3.52
N HIS A 62 3.47 -2.18 -4.72
CA HIS A 62 2.75 -1.66 -5.88
C HIS A 62 1.23 -1.73 -5.71
N ARG A 63 0.73 -2.51 -4.74
CA ARG A 63 -0.71 -2.64 -4.48
C ARG A 63 -1.24 -1.58 -3.51
N ILE A 64 -0.44 -0.56 -3.21
CA ILE A 64 -0.86 0.56 -2.35
C ILE A 64 -1.02 1.81 -3.21
N VAL A 65 -2.17 2.45 -3.09
CA VAL A 65 -2.50 3.66 -3.86
C VAL A 65 -3.12 4.70 -2.93
N ASN A 66 -3.31 5.91 -3.43
CA ASN A 66 -3.95 6.94 -2.61
C ASN A 66 -5.48 6.77 -2.64
N ARG A 67 -6.18 7.57 -1.87
CA ARG A 67 -7.65 7.49 -1.73
C ARG A 67 -8.41 7.75 -3.02
N LEU A 68 -7.75 8.32 -4.03
CA LEU A 68 -8.35 8.59 -5.34
C LEU A 68 -8.05 7.48 -6.33
N GLY A 69 -7.32 6.45 -5.93
CA GLY A 69 -6.89 5.39 -6.85
C GLY A 69 -5.71 5.78 -7.71
N GLU A 70 -4.98 6.82 -7.31
CA GLU A 70 -3.79 7.27 -8.04
C GLU A 70 -2.54 6.59 -7.52
N LEU A 71 -1.56 6.44 -8.42
CA LEU A 71 -0.31 5.77 -8.13
C LEU A 71 0.64 6.63 -7.30
N ALA A 72 1.57 5.99 -6.62
CA ALA A 72 2.60 6.69 -5.86
C ALA A 72 3.53 7.45 -6.80
N LYS A 73 3.85 8.70 -6.44
CA LYS A 73 4.70 9.56 -7.27
C LYS A 73 6.16 9.10 -7.32
N SER A 74 6.59 8.39 -6.29
CA SER A 74 8.00 8.03 -6.12
C SER A 74 8.22 6.52 -6.02
N PHE A 75 7.47 5.73 -6.78
CA PHE A 75 7.62 4.29 -6.78
C PHE A 75 8.85 3.90 -7.60
N GLY A 76 9.98 3.66 -6.91
CA GLY A 76 11.24 3.30 -7.56
C GLY A 76 11.80 4.41 -8.43
N GLU A 77 12.82 4.09 -9.23
CA GLU A 77 13.45 5.05 -10.13
C GLU A 77 12.57 5.42 -11.32
N SER A 78 11.72 4.49 -11.72
CA SER A 78 10.80 4.68 -12.85
C SER A 78 9.50 5.36 -12.43
N GLY A 79 9.42 5.78 -11.17
CA GLY A 79 8.23 6.43 -10.67
C GLY A 79 7.01 5.51 -10.77
N ASN A 80 5.88 6.09 -11.15
CA ASN A 80 4.63 5.33 -11.20
C ASN A 80 4.48 4.45 -12.44
N GLU A 81 5.37 4.56 -13.41
CA GLU A 81 5.30 3.70 -14.61
C GLU A 81 5.51 2.23 -14.26
N LEU A 82 6.48 1.94 -13.39
CA LEU A 82 6.70 0.57 -12.94
C LEU A 82 5.50 0.06 -12.13
N GLN A 83 4.97 0.89 -11.25
CA GLN A 83 3.80 0.51 -10.45
C GLN A 83 2.62 0.17 -11.35
N LYS A 84 2.36 1.01 -12.34
CA LYS A 84 1.27 0.80 -13.29
C LYS A 84 1.45 -0.51 -14.07
N TYR A 85 2.66 -0.75 -14.57
CA TYR A 85 2.98 -1.99 -15.29
C TYR A 85 2.68 -3.22 -14.44
N LEU A 86 3.13 -3.21 -13.17
CA LEU A 86 2.92 -4.35 -12.30
C LEU A 86 1.44 -4.59 -12.03
N LEU A 87 0.66 -3.53 -11.82
CA LEU A 87 -0.77 -3.64 -11.56
C LEU A 87 -1.52 -4.10 -12.81
N GLU A 88 -1.19 -3.56 -13.98
CA GLU A 88 -1.83 -3.98 -15.22
C GLU A 88 -1.54 -5.46 -15.51
N LYS A 89 -0.35 -5.91 -15.19
CA LYS A 89 0.02 -7.31 -15.33
C LYS A 89 -0.83 -8.21 -14.43
N GLU A 90 -1.33 -7.67 -13.32
CA GLU A 90 -2.22 -8.39 -12.41
C GLU A 90 -3.69 -8.28 -12.78
N GLY A 91 -4.00 -7.59 -13.88
CA GLY A 91 -5.36 -7.44 -14.35
C GLY A 91 -6.07 -6.17 -13.91
N VAL A 92 -5.37 -5.27 -13.21
CA VAL A 92 -5.95 -4.00 -12.78
C VAL A 92 -5.98 -3.02 -13.95
N LYS A 93 -7.15 -2.47 -14.23
CA LYS A 93 -7.33 -1.51 -15.33
C LYS A 93 -7.42 -0.09 -14.80
N PHE A 94 -6.86 0.84 -15.55
CA PHE A 94 -6.87 2.26 -15.23
C PHE A 94 -7.90 2.98 -16.11
N ASN A 95 -8.58 3.98 -15.56
CA ASN A 95 -9.50 4.79 -16.33
C ASN A 95 -8.72 5.87 -17.12
N LYS A 96 -9.46 6.66 -17.91
CA LYS A 96 -8.86 7.72 -18.74
C LYS A 96 -8.12 8.80 -17.94
N ASN A 97 -8.42 8.91 -16.64
CA ASN A 97 -7.75 9.84 -15.74
C ASN A 97 -6.54 9.20 -15.04
N ASN A 98 -6.17 7.99 -15.47
CA ASN A 98 -5.04 7.24 -14.92
C ASN A 98 -5.25 6.88 -13.45
N ARG A 99 -6.50 6.58 -13.09
CA ARG A 99 -6.90 6.18 -11.74
C ARG A 99 -7.51 4.78 -11.74
N ILE A 100 -7.37 4.11 -10.62
CA ILE A 100 -7.94 2.78 -10.41
C ILE A 100 -9.33 2.95 -9.77
N ASN A 101 -10.29 2.19 -10.27
CA ASN A 101 -11.64 2.15 -9.67
C ASN A 101 -11.58 1.33 -8.38
N LEU A 102 -11.61 2.02 -7.25
CA LEU A 102 -11.47 1.38 -5.93
C LEU A 102 -12.70 0.53 -5.56
N GLU A 103 -13.86 0.80 -6.14
CA GLU A 103 -15.02 -0.08 -5.92
C GLU A 103 -14.80 -1.45 -6.53
N LYS A 104 -14.13 -1.49 -7.68
CA LYS A 104 -13.88 -2.74 -8.40
C LYS A 104 -12.63 -3.47 -7.89
N TYR A 105 -11.56 -2.74 -7.67
CA TYR A 105 -10.26 -3.34 -7.37
C TYR A 105 -9.81 -3.19 -5.93
N GLY A 106 -10.57 -2.45 -5.11
CA GLY A 106 -10.21 -2.26 -3.72
C GLY A 106 -10.29 -3.56 -2.93
N TRP A 107 -9.25 -3.81 -2.13
CA TRP A 107 -9.22 -4.96 -1.23
C TRP A 107 -10.19 -4.73 -0.09
N ASP A 108 -10.97 -5.74 0.27
CA ASP A 108 -11.95 -5.65 1.35
C ASP A 108 -11.33 -5.83 2.74
N GLY A 109 -10.03 -6.10 2.82
CA GLY A 109 -9.35 -6.29 4.09
C GLY A 109 -9.46 -7.69 4.66
N GLU A 110 -10.13 -8.59 3.95
CA GLU A 110 -10.30 -9.96 4.41
C GLU A 110 -9.09 -10.82 4.04
N TYR A 111 -8.61 -11.61 4.98
CA TYR A 111 -7.52 -12.54 4.76
C TYR A 111 -7.57 -13.66 5.81
N SER A 112 -6.96 -14.77 5.47
CA SER A 112 -6.86 -15.90 6.38
C SER A 112 -5.58 -15.80 7.19
N GLU A 113 -5.69 -15.93 8.50
CA GLU A 113 -4.53 -15.99 9.40
C GLU A 113 -4.19 -17.46 9.66
N GLU A 114 -3.18 -17.95 8.95
CA GLU A 114 -2.72 -19.31 9.17
C GLU A 114 -1.29 -19.33 9.66
#